data_963631af96a8944fef06b84e398c92a3
#
_entry.id   963631af96a8944fef06b84e398c92a3
#
_cell.length_a   1.000
_cell.length_b   1.000
_cell.length_c   1.000
_cell.angle_alpha   90.00
_cell.angle_beta   90.00
_cell.angle_gamma   90.00
#
_symmetry.space_group_name_H-M   'P 1'
#
loop_
_entity.id
_entity.type
_entity.pdbx_description
1 polymer ?
#
loop_
_entity_poly.entity_id
_entity_poly.type
_entity_poly.pdbx_seq_one_letter_code
_entity_poly.pdbx_strand_id
1 'polypeptide(L)'
;MVSERFKLRLVVVRRESELELEFQYDASRLDRGSVERIAGYYQILLRTALAHPDTPISRLPLLSGRERQQLLVEWNQTAAAYPEKQCLHELFEQQAARTPERLAVRCG
;
A
#
# COMPACT_ATOMS: atom_id res chain seq x y z
N MET A 1 14.70 23.13 29.99
CA MET A 1 14.69 21.78 29.38
C MET A 1 13.70 21.78 28.24
N VAL A 2 14.16 21.88 26.99
CA VAL A 2 13.27 21.85 25.83
C VAL A 2 12.84 20.40 25.66
N SER A 3 11.60 20.10 26.03
CA SER A 3 10.99 18.81 25.76
C SER A 3 10.73 18.74 24.25
N GLU A 4 11.66 18.19 23.51
CA GLU A 4 11.44 17.87 22.09
C GLU A 4 10.33 16.84 22.01
N ARG A 5 9.15 17.28 21.63
CA ARG A 5 7.99 16.42 21.39
C ARG A 5 8.14 15.72 20.04
N PHE A 6 8.80 14.59 20.05
CA PHE A 6 8.83 13.72 18.85
C PHE A 6 7.44 13.14 18.57
N LYS A 7 7.06 13.15 17.31
CA LYS A 7 5.84 12.43 16.87
C LYS A 7 6.02 10.92 16.95
N LEU A 8 7.22 10.48 16.58
CA LEU A 8 7.66 9.09 16.63
C LEU A 8 9.14 9.07 17.03
N ARG A 9 9.49 8.22 17.96
CA ARG A 9 10.86 7.99 18.43
C ARG A 9 11.15 6.50 18.43
N LEU A 10 12.25 6.12 17.86
CA LEU A 10 12.80 4.77 17.95
C LEU A 10 13.93 4.75 18.96
N VAL A 11 13.83 3.89 19.95
CA VAL A 11 14.90 3.59 20.91
C VAL A 11 15.40 2.19 20.64
N VAL A 12 16.69 2.05 20.48
CA VAL A 12 17.36 0.76 20.28
C VAL A 12 18.15 0.44 21.53
N VAL A 13 17.81 -0.65 22.20
CA VAL A 13 18.48 -1.12 23.39
C VAL A 13 19.18 -2.43 23.10
N ARG A 14 20.49 -2.48 23.31
CA ARG A 14 21.26 -3.71 23.22
C ARG A 14 21.26 -4.40 24.57
N ARG A 15 20.78 -5.64 24.61
CA ARG A 15 20.84 -6.53 25.79
C ARG A 15 21.61 -7.77 25.43
N GLU A 16 22.80 -7.91 25.96
CA GLU A 16 23.69 -9.08 25.73
C GLU A 16 23.80 -9.45 24.24
N SER A 17 22.97 -10.41 23.78
CA SER A 17 22.93 -10.92 22.40
C SER A 17 21.70 -10.44 21.60
N GLU A 18 20.82 -9.66 22.21
CA GLU A 18 19.57 -9.23 21.60
C GLU A 18 19.51 -7.71 21.41
N LEU A 19 18.82 -7.29 20.35
CA LEU A 19 18.44 -5.90 20.10
C LEU A 19 16.95 -5.74 20.32
N GLU A 20 16.58 -4.93 21.28
CA GLU A 20 15.22 -4.53 21.55
C GLU A 20 14.91 -3.19 20.85
N LEU A 21 13.83 -3.15 20.07
CA LEU A 21 13.38 -1.96 19.36
C LEU A 21 12.10 -1.45 20.03
N GLU A 22 12.17 -0.28 20.62
CA GLU A 22 11.03 0.38 21.27
C GLU A 22 10.57 1.58 20.45
N PHE A 23 9.30 1.57 20.00
CA PHE A 23 8.67 2.68 19.29
C PHE A 23 7.81 3.49 20.25
N GLN A 24 8.26 4.69 20.57
CA GLN A 24 7.52 5.66 21.38
C GLN A 24 6.84 6.65 20.44
N TYR A 25 5.55 6.90 20.61
CA TYR A 25 4.80 7.77 19.71
C TYR A 25 3.72 8.58 20.41
N ASP A 26 3.34 9.70 19.79
CA ASP A 26 2.22 10.53 20.22
C ASP A 26 0.91 9.95 19.70
N ALA A 27 0.13 9.31 20.59
CA ALA A 27 -1.14 8.68 20.25
C ALA A 27 -2.23 9.65 19.79
N SER A 28 -2.05 10.97 19.98
CA SER A 28 -2.95 11.98 19.42
C SER A 28 -2.73 12.25 17.93
N ARG A 29 -1.59 11.80 17.40
CA ARG A 29 -1.15 12.06 16.02
C ARG A 29 -0.95 10.81 15.18
N LEU A 30 -0.64 9.69 15.80
CA LEU A 30 -0.37 8.42 15.15
C LEU A 30 -1.20 7.34 15.83
N ASP A 31 -1.92 6.57 15.04
CA ASP A 31 -2.62 5.39 15.53
C ASP A 31 -1.67 4.20 15.66
N ARG A 32 -2.04 3.26 16.52
CA ARG A 32 -1.25 2.07 16.83
C ARG A 32 -0.96 1.22 15.58
N GLY A 33 -1.95 1.03 14.71
CA GLY A 33 -1.79 0.23 13.50
C GLY A 33 -0.77 0.82 12.53
N SER A 34 -0.71 2.15 12.41
CA SER A 34 0.31 2.83 11.62
C SER A 34 1.71 2.62 12.18
N VAL A 35 1.87 2.69 13.52
CA VAL A 35 3.16 2.45 14.18
C VAL A 35 3.59 1.00 14.05
N GLU A 36 2.67 0.05 14.19
CA GLU A 36 2.95 -1.38 13.99
C GLU A 36 3.42 -1.68 12.55
N ARG A 37 2.82 -1.04 11.53
CA ARG A 37 3.29 -1.16 10.14
C ARG A 37 4.69 -0.59 9.96
N ILE A 38 4.97 0.59 10.51
CA ILE A 38 6.31 1.21 10.45
C ILE A 38 7.34 0.29 11.10
N ALA A 39 7.02 -0.29 12.26
CA ALA A 39 7.88 -1.23 12.94
C ALA A 39 8.15 -2.48 12.08
N GLY A 40 7.14 -3.01 11.40
CA GLY A 40 7.26 -4.11 10.46
C GLY A 40 8.19 -3.78 9.29
N TYR A 41 8.03 -2.63 8.66
CA TYR A 41 8.90 -2.16 7.57
C TYR A 41 10.36 -2.00 8.05
N TYR A 42 10.55 -1.44 9.23
CA TYR A 42 11.88 -1.28 9.81
C TYR A 42 12.57 -2.63 10.06
N GLN A 43 11.83 -3.62 10.56
CA GLN A 43 12.37 -4.98 10.75
C GLN A 43 12.76 -5.64 9.42
N ILE A 44 11.94 -5.48 8.37
CA ILE A 44 12.24 -6.01 7.03
C ILE A 44 13.51 -5.37 6.49
N LEU A 45 13.63 -4.04 6.59
CA LEU A 45 14.83 -3.30 6.17
C LEU A 45 16.08 -3.78 6.90
N LEU A 46 16.03 -3.89 8.23
CA LEU A 46 17.17 -4.35 9.04
C LEU A 46 17.60 -5.77 8.66
N ARG A 47 16.66 -6.70 8.58
CA ARG A 47 16.95 -8.08 8.20
C ARG A 47 17.58 -8.17 6.82
N THR A 48 17.05 -7.43 5.85
CA THR A 48 17.57 -7.43 4.49
C THR A 48 18.94 -6.77 4.41
N ALA A 49 19.14 -5.64 5.09
CA ALA A 49 20.42 -4.96 5.13
C ALA A 49 21.51 -5.81 5.78
N LEU A 50 21.19 -6.56 6.83
CA LEU A 50 22.12 -7.47 7.49
C LEU A 50 22.45 -8.70 6.63
N ALA A 51 21.47 -9.21 5.87
CA ALA A 51 21.69 -10.34 4.97
C ALA A 51 22.45 -9.96 3.70
N HIS A 52 22.27 -8.71 3.23
CA HIS A 52 22.83 -8.19 1.97
C HIS A 52 23.42 -6.79 2.17
N PRO A 53 24.53 -6.64 2.90
CA PRO A 53 25.09 -5.32 3.27
C PRO A 53 25.52 -4.48 2.06
N ASP A 54 25.83 -5.12 0.94
CA ASP A 54 26.26 -4.44 -0.29
C ASP A 54 25.10 -3.99 -1.18
N THR A 55 23.86 -4.25 -0.76
CA THR A 55 22.67 -3.83 -1.54
C THR A 55 22.41 -2.34 -1.33
N PRO A 56 22.30 -1.54 -2.41
CA PRO A 56 21.92 -0.13 -2.31
C PRO A 56 20.60 0.04 -1.57
N ILE A 57 20.49 1.08 -0.74
CA ILE A 57 19.30 1.39 0.07
C ILE A 57 18.04 1.49 -0.82
N SER A 58 18.18 2.06 -2.03
CA SER A 58 17.07 2.19 -2.99
C SER A 58 16.49 0.86 -3.50
N ARG A 59 17.20 -0.25 -3.29
CA ARG A 59 16.78 -1.60 -3.70
C ARG A 59 16.31 -2.47 -2.54
N LEU A 60 16.41 -1.96 -1.31
CA LEU A 60 15.93 -2.70 -0.15
C LEU A 60 14.39 -2.79 -0.16
N PRO A 61 13.79 -3.97 0.03
CA PRO A 61 12.35 -4.11 0.11
C PRO A 61 11.82 -3.47 1.40
N LEU A 62 10.75 -2.70 1.28
CA LEU A 62 10.01 -2.14 2.42
C LEU A 62 8.78 -2.97 2.76
N LEU A 63 8.20 -3.60 1.74
CA LEU A 63 6.94 -4.34 1.85
C LEU A 63 7.19 -5.80 2.20
N SER A 64 6.36 -6.34 3.07
CA SER A 64 6.27 -7.79 3.26
C SER A 64 5.84 -8.47 1.96
N GLY A 65 6.16 -9.75 1.79
CA GLY A 65 5.71 -10.53 0.64
C GLY A 65 4.19 -10.47 0.43
N ARG A 66 3.42 -10.48 1.52
CA ARG A 66 1.96 -10.38 1.51
C ARG A 66 1.48 -9.00 1.02
N GLU A 67 2.04 -7.92 1.53
CA GLU A 67 1.67 -6.56 1.10
C GLU A 67 2.04 -6.31 -0.35
N ARG A 68 3.20 -6.82 -0.79
CA ARG A 68 3.60 -6.76 -2.20
C ARG A 68 2.62 -7.52 -3.09
N GLN A 69 2.20 -8.73 -2.69
CA GLN A 69 1.17 -9.52 -3.38
C GLN A 69 -0.13 -8.74 -3.47
N GLN A 70 -0.58 -8.17 -2.37
CA GLN A 70 -1.81 -7.39 -2.30
C GLN A 70 -1.78 -6.18 -3.24
N LEU A 71 -0.72 -5.39 -3.21
CA LEU A 71 -0.57 -4.20 -4.05
C LEU A 71 -0.40 -4.53 -5.53
N LEU A 72 0.41 -5.55 -5.87
CA LEU A 72 0.76 -5.86 -7.26
C LEU A 72 -0.25 -6.78 -7.95
N VAL A 73 -0.95 -7.62 -7.23
CA VAL A 73 -1.86 -8.64 -7.77
C VAL A 73 -3.30 -8.34 -7.38
N GLU A 74 -3.63 -8.38 -6.09
CA GLU A 74 -5.02 -8.31 -5.64
C GLU A 74 -5.70 -6.99 -5.99
N TRP A 75 -5.05 -5.86 -5.74
CA TRP A 75 -5.61 -4.54 -6.06
C TRP A 75 -5.56 -4.18 -7.54
N ASN A 76 -4.75 -4.90 -8.33
CA ASN A 76 -4.68 -4.72 -9.78
C ASN A 76 -5.50 -5.75 -10.56
N GLN A 77 -6.28 -6.59 -9.90
CA GLN A 77 -7.24 -7.48 -10.55
C GLN A 77 -8.47 -6.71 -11.05
N THR A 78 -8.22 -5.74 -11.89
CA THR A 78 -9.26 -4.89 -12.51
C THR A 78 -9.73 -5.44 -13.86
N ALA A 79 -9.33 -6.65 -14.22
CA ALA A 79 -9.74 -7.29 -15.45
C ALA A 79 -11.26 -7.49 -15.45
N ALA A 80 -11.97 -6.70 -16.23
CA ALA A 80 -13.36 -6.86 -16.52
C ALA A 80 -13.52 -7.48 -17.91
N ALA A 81 -14.43 -8.45 -18.04
CA ALA A 81 -14.77 -8.97 -19.36
C ALA A 81 -15.47 -7.86 -20.15
N TYR A 82 -14.82 -7.35 -21.18
CA TYR A 82 -15.42 -6.42 -22.12
C TYR A 82 -15.35 -7.03 -23.53
N PRO A 83 -16.26 -6.69 -24.42
CA PRO A 83 -16.29 -7.24 -25.78
C PRO A 83 -15.17 -6.62 -26.64
N GLU A 84 -13.99 -7.27 -26.62
CA GLU A 84 -12.78 -6.81 -27.31
C GLU A 84 -12.92 -6.67 -28.83
N LYS A 85 -13.92 -7.37 -29.42
CA LYS A 85 -14.16 -7.42 -30.87
C LYS A 85 -15.28 -6.52 -31.36
N GLN A 86 -15.88 -5.72 -30.47
CA GLN A 86 -17.00 -4.84 -30.81
C GLN A 86 -16.58 -3.38 -30.78
N CYS A 87 -16.94 -2.65 -31.83
CA CYS A 87 -16.74 -1.22 -31.84
C CYS A 87 -17.74 -0.49 -30.91
N LEU A 88 -17.34 0.69 -30.45
CA LEU A 88 -18.12 1.48 -29.49
C LEU A 88 -19.55 1.78 -30.00
N HIS A 89 -19.69 2.04 -31.30
CA HIS A 89 -20.99 2.28 -31.95
C HIS A 89 -21.86 1.03 -31.94
N GLU A 90 -21.30 -0.17 -32.12
CA GLU A 90 -22.05 -1.44 -32.06
C GLU A 90 -22.61 -1.70 -30.67
N LEU A 91 -21.84 -1.39 -29.61
CA LEU A 91 -22.30 -1.49 -28.23
C LEU A 91 -23.46 -0.52 -27.95
N PHE A 92 -23.37 0.69 -28.49
CA PHE A 92 -24.44 1.67 -28.38
C PHE A 92 -25.71 1.24 -29.13
N GLU A 93 -25.57 0.73 -30.36
CA GLU A 93 -26.70 0.22 -31.16
C GLU A 93 -27.39 -0.97 -30.47
N GLN A 94 -26.60 -1.89 -29.91
CA GLN A 94 -27.14 -3.00 -29.12
C GLN A 94 -27.92 -2.53 -27.90
N GLN A 95 -27.37 -1.52 -27.19
CA GLN A 95 -28.05 -0.97 -26.02
C GLN A 95 -29.33 -0.23 -26.41
N ALA A 96 -29.33 0.52 -27.50
CA ALA A 96 -30.50 1.21 -28.04
C ALA A 96 -31.60 0.24 -28.48
N ALA A 97 -31.19 -0.89 -29.11
CA ALA A 97 -32.15 -1.93 -29.50
C ALA A 97 -32.77 -2.66 -28.29
N ARG A 98 -32.02 -2.80 -27.19
CA ARG A 98 -32.52 -3.44 -25.94
C ARG A 98 -33.46 -2.55 -25.14
N THR A 99 -33.30 -1.24 -25.21
CA THR A 99 -34.06 -0.25 -24.44
C THR A 99 -34.46 0.95 -25.28
N PRO A 100 -35.26 0.80 -26.35
CA PRO A 100 -35.55 1.86 -27.33
C PRO A 100 -36.24 3.08 -26.71
N GLU A 101 -37.07 2.87 -25.70
CA GLU A 101 -37.83 3.93 -25.01
C GLU A 101 -37.02 4.66 -23.92
N ARG A 102 -35.79 4.26 -23.69
CA ARG A 102 -34.96 4.87 -22.65
C ARG A 102 -34.24 6.11 -23.15
N LEU A 103 -34.31 7.19 -22.36
CA LEU A 103 -33.64 8.43 -22.68
C LEU A 103 -32.13 8.22 -22.72
N ALA A 104 -31.48 8.43 -23.86
CA ALA A 104 -30.04 8.27 -24.03
C ALA A 104 -29.26 9.52 -23.58
N VAL A 105 -29.77 10.72 -23.92
CA VAL A 105 -29.17 12.01 -23.57
C VAL A 105 -30.28 13.01 -23.25
N ARG A 106 -30.10 13.79 -22.22
CA ARG A 106 -30.96 14.93 -21.89
C ARG A 106 -30.13 16.20 -21.90
N CYS A 107 -30.48 17.11 -22.76
CA CYS A 107 -30.00 18.47 -22.74
C CYS A 107 -31.04 19.31 -21.98
N GLY A 108 -30.67 19.80 -20.81
CA GLY A 108 -31.56 20.56 -19.91
C GLY A 108 -31.32 22.03 -20.00
#